data_7ddf1486fe36c05e0ed12034ff285cd8
#
_entry.id   7ddf1486fe36c05e0ed12034ff285cd8
#
_cell.length_a   1.000
_cell.length_b   1.000
_cell.length_c   1.000
_cell.angle_alpha   90.00
_cell.angle_beta   90.00
_cell.angle_gamma   90.00
#
_symmetry.space_group_name_H-M   'P 1'
#
loop_
_entity.id
_entity.type
_entity.pdbx_description
1 polymer ?
#
loop_
_entity_poly.entity_id
_entity_poly.type
_entity_poly.pdbx_seq_one_letter_code
_entity_poly.pdbx_strand_id
1 'polypeptide(L)'
;SAMGGFSLGQADLMRRAMGKKKESVLKAQRESFIQGSVANGITESIANEVFDLLVYFAGYGFNKSHSAAYAYIAYQTAYLKAHYFPEFMAATMTSFMQNMQKLTYYINACKKHNVKVLGPDINYSERSFAVQGDAIRFGLGGIKNVGDNAIDRLIRERNEHGLYTDIVDFCKRVDNKVVNKRLLESLIRC
;
A
#
# COMPACT_ATOMS: atom_id res chain seq x y z
N SER A 1 -13.24 22.11 24.50
CA SER A 1 -12.68 23.39 24.91
C SER A 1 -13.74 24.48 25.01
N ALA A 2 -14.56 24.68 23.99
CA ALA A 2 -15.58 25.76 23.98
C ALA A 2 -16.70 25.49 24.97
N MET A 3 -17.19 24.26 25.06
CA MET A 3 -18.36 23.92 25.90
C MET A 3 -17.95 23.63 27.35
N GLY A 4 -16.99 22.74 27.57
CA GLY A 4 -16.56 22.31 28.90
C GLY A 4 -15.49 23.18 29.55
N GLY A 5 -15.02 24.24 28.89
CA GLY A 5 -13.96 25.12 29.43
C GLY A 5 -12.59 24.44 29.54
N PHE A 6 -12.40 23.30 28.86
CA PHE A 6 -11.14 22.55 28.92
C PHE A 6 -9.99 23.26 28.21
N SER A 7 -8.82 23.20 28.81
CA SER A 7 -7.58 23.59 28.14
C SER A 7 -7.36 22.73 26.90
N LEU A 8 -6.55 23.19 25.93
CA LEU A 8 -6.23 22.42 24.72
C LEU A 8 -5.63 21.05 25.05
N GLY A 9 -4.84 20.96 26.15
CA GLY A 9 -4.27 19.67 26.58
C GLY A 9 -5.32 18.70 27.10
N GLN A 10 -6.31 19.16 27.88
CA GLN A 10 -7.42 18.35 28.35
C GLN A 10 -8.34 17.91 27.18
N ALA A 11 -8.63 18.81 26.26
CA ALA A 11 -9.40 18.50 25.06
C ALA A 11 -8.69 17.45 24.18
N ASP A 12 -7.36 17.54 24.03
CA ASP A 12 -6.57 16.54 23.30
C ASP A 12 -6.56 15.17 24.01
N LEU A 13 -6.53 15.14 25.34
CA LEU A 13 -6.67 13.92 26.13
C LEU A 13 -8.00 13.22 25.83
N MET A 14 -9.11 13.98 25.82
CA MET A 14 -10.43 13.45 25.47
C MET A 14 -10.48 12.95 24.02
N ARG A 15 -9.98 13.75 23.09
CA ARG A 15 -9.90 13.35 21.67
C ARG A 15 -9.13 12.04 21.47
N ARG A 16 -8.00 11.87 22.17
CA ARG A 16 -7.22 10.62 22.12
C ARG A 16 -7.95 9.46 22.77
N ALA A 17 -8.67 9.70 23.88
CA ALA A 17 -9.47 8.69 24.56
C ALA A 17 -10.60 8.17 23.63
N MET A 18 -11.28 9.07 22.92
CA MET A 18 -12.28 8.73 21.91
C MET A 18 -11.67 7.91 20.77
N GLY A 19 -10.58 8.40 20.16
CA GLY A 19 -9.93 7.73 19.02
C GLY A 19 -9.34 6.37 19.37
N LYS A 20 -8.91 6.16 20.60
CA LYS A 20 -8.36 4.87 21.10
C LYS A 20 -9.41 3.99 21.79
N LYS A 21 -10.68 4.38 21.77
CA LYS A 21 -11.80 3.68 22.41
C LYS A 21 -11.58 3.42 23.92
N LYS A 22 -10.93 4.37 24.61
CA LYS A 22 -10.67 4.30 26.07
C LYS A 22 -11.81 4.93 26.85
N GLU A 23 -12.93 4.24 26.93
CA GLU A 23 -14.16 4.70 27.56
C GLU A 23 -13.99 5.09 29.05
N SER A 24 -13.19 4.35 29.81
CA SER A 24 -12.92 4.65 31.21
C SER A 24 -12.22 6.01 31.41
N VAL A 25 -11.27 6.35 30.52
CA VAL A 25 -10.58 7.64 30.57
C VAL A 25 -11.55 8.78 30.23
N LEU A 26 -12.45 8.55 29.28
CA LEU A 26 -13.45 9.52 28.90
C LEU A 26 -14.46 9.74 30.04
N LYS A 27 -15.01 8.66 30.62
CA LYS A 27 -15.96 8.74 31.74
C LYS A 27 -15.39 9.47 32.97
N ALA A 28 -14.10 9.35 33.25
CA ALA A 28 -13.44 10.06 34.32
C ALA A 28 -13.44 11.61 34.15
N GLN A 29 -13.64 12.09 32.93
CA GLN A 29 -13.72 13.54 32.66
C GLN A 29 -15.15 14.10 32.69
N ARG A 30 -16.15 13.26 32.92
CA ARG A 30 -17.57 13.64 32.82
C ARG A 30 -17.93 14.80 33.75
N GLU A 31 -17.58 14.66 35.02
CA GLU A 31 -17.95 15.66 36.04
C GLU A 31 -17.31 16.99 35.72
N SER A 32 -16.02 17.01 35.41
CA SER A 32 -15.31 18.26 35.05
C SER A 32 -15.89 18.91 33.80
N PHE A 33 -16.31 18.10 32.80
CA PHE A 33 -16.95 18.61 31.59
C PHE A 33 -18.30 19.27 31.90
N ILE A 34 -19.13 18.62 32.70
CA ILE A 34 -20.46 19.14 33.08
C ILE A 34 -20.31 20.44 33.88
N GLN A 35 -19.45 20.44 34.90
CA GLN A 35 -19.21 21.65 35.72
C GLN A 35 -18.70 22.84 34.88
N GLY A 36 -17.75 22.59 33.98
CA GLY A 36 -17.24 23.58 33.06
C GLY A 36 -18.31 24.09 32.08
N SER A 37 -19.19 23.20 31.61
CA SER A 37 -20.28 23.55 30.70
C SER A 37 -21.33 24.44 31.40
N VAL A 38 -21.66 24.13 32.67
CA VAL A 38 -22.58 24.91 33.46
C VAL A 38 -21.98 26.30 33.74
N ALA A 39 -20.69 26.39 34.07
CA ALA A 39 -19.99 27.65 34.24
C ALA A 39 -19.99 28.54 32.99
N ASN A 40 -20.06 27.89 31.80
CA ASN A 40 -20.18 28.59 30.52
C ASN A 40 -21.64 28.82 30.06
N GLY A 41 -22.60 28.71 31.00
CA GLY A 41 -24.03 29.05 30.76
C GLY A 41 -24.83 27.97 30.07
N ILE A 42 -24.34 26.76 29.97
CA ILE A 42 -25.05 25.60 29.36
C ILE A 42 -25.75 24.82 30.46
N THR A 43 -27.01 24.43 30.22
CA THR A 43 -27.77 23.67 31.23
C THR A 43 -27.13 22.29 31.46
N GLU A 44 -27.21 21.81 32.69
CA GLU A 44 -26.66 20.48 33.06
C GLU A 44 -27.26 19.35 32.20
N SER A 45 -28.54 19.43 31.86
CA SER A 45 -29.19 18.43 30.97
C SER A 45 -28.49 18.34 29.62
N ILE A 46 -28.30 19.51 28.96
CA ILE A 46 -27.62 19.56 27.65
C ILE A 46 -26.17 19.08 27.76
N ALA A 47 -25.46 19.47 28.83
CA ALA A 47 -24.09 19.03 29.05
C ALA A 47 -23.99 17.50 29.17
N ASN A 48 -24.92 16.88 29.91
CA ASN A 48 -25.01 15.42 30.03
C ASN A 48 -25.31 14.75 28.69
N GLU A 49 -26.30 15.25 27.93
CA GLU A 49 -26.64 14.69 26.62
C GLU A 49 -25.46 14.73 25.65
N VAL A 50 -24.76 15.86 25.60
CA VAL A 50 -23.55 16.00 24.75
C VAL A 50 -22.45 15.05 25.22
N PHE A 51 -22.25 14.91 26.53
CA PHE A 51 -21.23 13.98 27.03
C PHE A 51 -21.58 12.52 26.70
N ASP A 52 -22.86 12.14 26.79
CA ASP A 52 -23.31 10.80 26.39
C ASP A 52 -23.07 10.52 24.90
N LEU A 53 -23.29 11.53 24.03
CA LEU A 53 -22.92 11.45 22.62
C LEU A 53 -21.40 11.26 22.41
N LEU A 54 -20.54 11.94 23.22
CA LEU A 54 -19.09 11.74 23.16
C LEU A 54 -18.70 10.31 23.56
N VAL A 55 -19.33 9.77 24.60
CA VAL A 55 -19.10 8.36 25.05
C VAL A 55 -19.58 7.37 23.96
N TYR A 56 -20.76 7.59 23.40
CA TYR A 56 -21.28 6.76 22.31
C TYR A 56 -20.35 6.79 21.10
N PHE A 57 -19.89 7.99 20.71
CA PHE A 57 -18.93 8.15 19.61
C PHE A 57 -17.60 7.41 19.90
N ALA A 58 -17.10 7.46 21.14
CA ALA A 58 -15.88 6.75 21.53
C ALA A 58 -16.00 5.23 21.38
N GLY A 59 -17.20 4.66 21.61
CA GLY A 59 -17.46 3.23 21.42
C GLY A 59 -17.57 2.82 19.94
N TYR A 60 -18.32 3.57 19.16
CA TYR A 60 -18.76 3.21 17.81
C TYR A 60 -18.40 4.23 16.73
N GLY A 61 -17.98 5.44 17.11
CA GLY A 61 -17.69 6.52 16.17
C GLY A 61 -16.46 6.24 15.33
N PHE A 62 -16.55 6.58 14.05
CA PHE A 62 -15.44 6.60 13.13
C PHE A 62 -15.47 7.88 12.28
N ASN A 63 -14.31 8.40 11.93
CA ASN A 63 -14.23 9.61 11.12
C ASN A 63 -14.85 9.38 9.73
N LYS A 64 -16.02 9.97 9.48
CA LYS A 64 -16.76 9.83 8.22
C LYS A 64 -15.95 10.31 7.02
N SER A 65 -15.19 11.40 7.17
CA SER A 65 -14.34 11.92 6.09
C SER A 65 -13.24 10.92 5.72
N HIS A 66 -12.64 10.27 6.72
CA HIS A 66 -11.67 9.19 6.48
C HIS A 66 -12.33 8.01 5.77
N SER A 67 -13.49 7.56 6.23
CA SER A 67 -14.24 6.47 5.59
C SER A 67 -14.60 6.80 4.15
N ALA A 68 -15.07 8.01 3.88
CA ALA A 68 -15.45 8.44 2.53
C ALA A 68 -14.25 8.48 1.58
N ALA A 69 -13.11 9.00 2.03
CA ALA A 69 -11.88 9.02 1.23
C ALA A 69 -11.39 7.60 0.90
N TYR A 70 -11.38 6.70 1.88
CA TYR A 70 -10.99 5.32 1.65
C TYR A 70 -12.01 4.52 0.83
N ALA A 71 -13.30 4.80 0.97
CA ALA A 71 -14.33 4.19 0.14
C ALA A 71 -14.15 4.56 -1.35
N TYR A 72 -13.77 5.81 -1.64
CA TYR A 72 -13.47 6.24 -3.00
C TYR A 72 -12.27 5.48 -3.59
N ILE A 73 -11.17 5.36 -2.85
CA ILE A 73 -10.00 4.58 -3.28
C ILE A 73 -10.35 3.09 -3.44
N ALA A 74 -11.12 2.53 -2.51
CA ALA A 74 -11.58 1.14 -2.60
C ALA A 74 -12.42 0.90 -3.85
N TYR A 75 -13.32 1.82 -4.18
CA TYR A 75 -14.10 1.75 -5.43
C TYR A 75 -13.20 1.80 -6.67
N GLN A 76 -12.24 2.75 -6.72
CA GLN A 76 -11.31 2.86 -7.85
C GLN A 76 -10.49 1.58 -8.03
N THR A 77 -9.95 1.01 -6.96
CA THR A 77 -9.16 -0.22 -7.03
C THR A 77 -10.03 -1.42 -7.44
N ALA A 78 -11.26 -1.50 -6.97
CA ALA A 78 -12.21 -2.53 -7.38
C ALA A 78 -12.59 -2.40 -8.86
N TYR A 79 -12.83 -1.19 -9.34
CA TYR A 79 -13.11 -0.90 -10.75
C TYR A 79 -11.94 -1.30 -11.65
N LEU A 80 -10.71 -0.88 -11.31
CA LEU A 80 -9.51 -1.25 -12.07
C LEU A 80 -9.32 -2.78 -12.09
N LYS A 81 -9.52 -3.45 -10.97
CA LYS A 81 -9.43 -4.91 -10.89
C LYS A 81 -10.48 -5.61 -11.75
N ALA A 82 -11.70 -5.06 -11.85
CA ALA A 82 -12.80 -5.65 -12.62
C ALA A 82 -12.64 -5.46 -14.12
N HIS A 83 -12.13 -4.30 -14.56
CA HIS A 83 -12.11 -3.90 -15.97
C HIS A 83 -10.72 -3.99 -16.61
N TYR A 84 -9.64 -3.94 -15.81
CA TYR A 84 -8.24 -3.93 -16.25
C TYR A 84 -7.43 -4.91 -15.39
N PHE A 85 -7.92 -6.16 -15.33
CA PHE A 85 -7.35 -7.16 -14.42
C PHE A 85 -5.86 -7.44 -14.63
N PRO A 86 -5.34 -7.61 -15.88
CA PRO A 86 -3.91 -7.83 -16.09
C PRO A 86 -3.05 -6.66 -15.60
N GLU A 87 -3.44 -5.43 -15.93
CA GLU A 87 -2.72 -4.21 -15.53
C GLU A 87 -2.75 -4.01 -14.01
N PHE A 88 -3.93 -4.22 -13.40
CA PHE A 88 -4.08 -4.15 -11.95
C PHE A 88 -3.20 -5.18 -11.24
N MET A 89 -3.14 -6.41 -11.76
CA MET A 89 -2.32 -7.47 -11.18
C MET A 89 -0.83 -7.23 -11.40
N ALA A 90 -0.42 -6.73 -12.57
CA ALA A 90 0.97 -6.34 -12.84
C ALA A 90 1.45 -5.26 -11.85
N ALA A 91 0.65 -4.20 -11.66
CA ALA A 91 0.94 -3.14 -10.67
C ALA A 91 0.97 -3.69 -9.23
N THR A 92 0.03 -4.57 -8.88
CA THR A 92 -0.03 -5.20 -7.56
C THR A 92 1.20 -6.07 -7.32
N MET A 93 1.57 -6.95 -8.24
CA MET A 93 2.76 -7.81 -8.12
C MET A 93 4.04 -6.97 -8.07
N THR A 94 4.11 -5.86 -8.79
CA THR A 94 5.23 -4.92 -8.70
C THR A 94 5.40 -4.35 -7.30
N SER A 95 4.30 -3.98 -6.64
CA SER A 95 4.34 -3.47 -5.25
C SER A 95 4.79 -4.52 -4.23
N PHE A 96 4.71 -5.79 -4.57
CA PHE A 96 5.08 -6.91 -3.70
C PHE A 96 6.26 -7.74 -4.22
N MET A 97 7.08 -7.22 -5.15
CA MET A 97 8.20 -7.96 -5.77
C MET A 97 9.16 -8.61 -4.76
N GLN A 98 9.36 -7.97 -3.62
CA GLN A 98 10.26 -8.48 -2.56
C GLN A 98 9.58 -9.49 -1.61
N ASN A 99 8.29 -9.79 -1.80
CA ASN A 99 7.55 -10.71 -0.95
C ASN A 99 7.06 -11.93 -1.74
N MET A 100 7.87 -13.00 -1.72
CA MET A 100 7.60 -14.23 -2.48
C MET A 100 6.27 -14.91 -2.13
N GLN A 101 5.85 -14.85 -0.87
CA GLN A 101 4.57 -15.45 -0.46
C GLN A 101 3.39 -14.71 -1.11
N LYS A 102 3.43 -13.37 -1.10
CA LYS A 102 2.41 -12.57 -1.78
C LYS A 102 2.46 -12.72 -3.29
N LEU A 103 3.65 -12.78 -3.90
CA LEU A 103 3.77 -13.02 -5.33
C LEU A 103 3.15 -14.35 -5.72
N THR A 104 3.44 -15.43 -5.00
CA THR A 104 2.83 -16.74 -5.25
C THR A 104 1.30 -16.69 -5.15
N TYR A 105 0.77 -15.98 -4.15
CA TYR A 105 -0.67 -15.78 -4.02
C TYR A 105 -1.27 -15.06 -5.24
N TYR A 106 -0.66 -13.97 -5.70
CA TYR A 106 -1.15 -13.20 -6.84
C TYR A 106 -0.99 -13.94 -8.18
N ILE A 107 0.10 -14.66 -8.37
CA ILE A 107 0.29 -15.55 -9.54
C ILE A 107 -0.83 -16.60 -9.61
N ASN A 108 -1.18 -17.22 -8.48
CA ASN A 108 -2.28 -18.16 -8.42
C ASN A 108 -3.64 -17.48 -8.67
N ALA A 109 -3.82 -16.24 -8.23
CA ALA A 109 -5.01 -15.46 -8.57
C ALA A 109 -5.11 -15.19 -10.07
N CYS A 110 -4.00 -14.83 -10.73
CA CYS A 110 -3.96 -14.67 -12.20
C CYS A 110 -4.36 -15.96 -12.92
N LYS A 111 -3.85 -17.13 -12.50
CA LYS A 111 -4.23 -18.44 -13.07
C LYS A 111 -5.73 -18.70 -12.97
N LYS A 112 -6.37 -18.38 -11.84
CA LYS A 112 -7.83 -18.53 -11.65
C LYS A 112 -8.65 -17.64 -12.60
N HIS A 113 -8.09 -16.54 -13.05
CA HIS A 113 -8.69 -15.61 -14.02
C HIS A 113 -8.23 -15.87 -15.47
N ASN A 114 -7.58 -17.01 -15.74
CA ASN A 114 -7.03 -17.38 -17.04
C ASN A 114 -5.99 -16.40 -17.60
N VAL A 115 -5.34 -15.61 -16.75
CA VAL A 115 -4.24 -14.72 -17.12
C VAL A 115 -2.92 -15.44 -16.85
N LYS A 116 -2.12 -15.63 -17.90
CA LYS A 116 -0.79 -16.24 -17.78
C LYS A 116 0.20 -15.26 -17.17
N VAL A 117 1.06 -15.75 -16.27
CA VAL A 117 2.24 -15.02 -15.81
C VAL A 117 3.45 -15.70 -16.44
N LEU A 118 4.11 -14.98 -17.34
CA LEU A 118 5.30 -15.45 -18.05
C LEU A 118 6.53 -15.26 -17.16
N GLY A 119 7.47 -16.19 -17.25
CA GLY A 119 8.76 -16.08 -16.54
C GLY A 119 9.56 -14.83 -16.94
N PRO A 120 10.60 -14.47 -16.18
CA PRO A 120 11.48 -13.39 -16.57
C PRO A 120 12.22 -13.75 -17.88
N ASP A 121 12.51 -12.70 -18.67
CA ASP A 121 13.19 -12.83 -19.96
C ASP A 121 14.04 -11.57 -20.17
N ILE A 122 15.32 -11.74 -20.43
CA ILE A 122 16.26 -10.63 -20.57
C ILE A 122 15.90 -9.71 -21.73
N ASN A 123 15.24 -10.25 -22.75
CA ASN A 123 14.87 -9.52 -23.95
C ASN A 123 13.50 -8.83 -23.89
N TYR A 124 12.61 -9.31 -23.01
CA TYR A 124 11.23 -8.82 -22.97
C TYR A 124 10.79 -8.28 -21.62
N SER A 125 11.48 -8.65 -20.53
CA SER A 125 11.11 -8.15 -19.21
C SER A 125 11.55 -6.71 -19.00
N GLU A 126 10.68 -5.94 -18.39
CA GLU A 126 10.99 -4.65 -17.81
C GLU A 126 11.48 -4.82 -16.35
N ARG A 127 11.81 -3.72 -15.67
CA ARG A 127 12.12 -3.75 -14.23
C ARG A 127 10.94 -4.30 -13.42
N SER A 128 9.75 -3.81 -13.71
CA SER A 128 8.48 -4.14 -13.07
C SER A 128 7.73 -5.23 -13.83
N PHE A 129 6.72 -5.82 -13.20
CA PHE A 129 5.75 -6.62 -13.94
C PHE A 129 5.04 -5.76 -14.98
N ALA A 130 4.88 -6.27 -16.18
CA ALA A 130 4.25 -5.55 -17.28
C ALA A 130 3.29 -6.46 -18.06
N VAL A 131 2.24 -5.88 -18.61
CA VAL A 131 1.33 -6.61 -19.51
C VAL A 131 2.02 -6.80 -20.86
N GLN A 132 1.98 -8.03 -21.37
CA GLN A 132 2.51 -8.42 -22.67
C GLN A 132 1.44 -9.24 -23.43
N GLY A 133 0.73 -8.60 -24.33
CA GLY A 133 -0.47 -9.22 -24.96
C GLY A 133 -1.52 -9.55 -23.89
N ASP A 134 -1.97 -10.79 -23.85
CA ASP A 134 -2.95 -11.30 -22.87
C ASP A 134 -2.29 -11.87 -21.60
N ALA A 135 -0.99 -11.68 -21.41
CA ALA A 135 -0.23 -12.22 -20.29
C ALA A 135 0.46 -11.10 -19.50
N ILE A 136 0.97 -11.47 -18.33
CA ILE A 136 1.81 -10.60 -17.50
C ILE A 136 3.23 -11.16 -17.53
N ARG A 137 4.22 -10.34 -17.93
CA ARG A 137 5.64 -10.67 -17.89
C ARG A 137 6.21 -10.38 -16.50
N PHE A 138 6.97 -11.32 -15.95
CA PHE A 138 7.68 -11.17 -14.69
C PHE A 138 8.77 -10.10 -14.83
N GLY A 139 8.81 -9.14 -13.88
CA GLY A 139 9.80 -8.06 -13.88
C GLY A 139 11.18 -8.50 -13.38
N LEU A 140 12.25 -8.02 -14.00
CA LEU A 140 13.62 -8.35 -13.60
C LEU A 140 13.94 -7.95 -12.16
N GLY A 141 13.26 -6.92 -11.62
CA GLY A 141 13.39 -6.49 -10.23
C GLY A 141 12.89 -7.49 -9.18
N GLY A 142 12.11 -8.50 -9.60
CA GLY A 142 11.70 -9.60 -8.74
C GLY A 142 12.73 -10.72 -8.63
N ILE A 143 13.80 -10.70 -9.43
CA ILE A 143 14.86 -11.72 -9.40
C ILE A 143 15.82 -11.44 -8.26
N LYS A 144 16.00 -12.42 -7.40
CA LYS A 144 16.90 -12.28 -6.25
C LYS A 144 18.35 -12.05 -6.69
N ASN A 145 19.07 -11.16 -6.01
CA ASN A 145 20.45 -10.76 -6.28
C ASN A 145 20.68 -10.00 -7.61
N VAL A 146 19.64 -9.52 -8.25
CA VAL A 146 19.75 -8.63 -9.41
C VAL A 146 19.42 -7.22 -8.94
N GLY A 147 20.42 -6.34 -8.89
CA GLY A 147 20.28 -4.98 -8.38
C GLY A 147 19.71 -4.02 -9.44
N ASP A 148 19.02 -2.98 -8.98
CA ASP A 148 18.35 -1.99 -9.83
C ASP A 148 19.26 -1.36 -10.89
N ASN A 149 20.46 -0.95 -10.50
CA ASN A 149 21.44 -0.35 -11.44
C ASN A 149 21.85 -1.32 -12.57
N ALA A 150 21.93 -2.61 -12.26
CA ALA A 150 22.23 -3.61 -13.28
C ALA A 150 21.05 -3.78 -14.23
N ILE A 151 19.82 -3.87 -13.71
CA ILE A 151 18.60 -3.98 -14.50
C ILE A 151 18.46 -2.79 -15.46
N ASP A 152 18.67 -1.57 -14.99
CA ASP A 152 18.57 -0.36 -15.82
C ASP A 152 19.58 -0.35 -16.97
N ARG A 153 20.79 -0.82 -16.70
CA ARG A 153 21.83 -0.93 -17.74
C ARG A 153 21.50 -2.02 -18.75
N LEU A 154 21.02 -3.18 -18.30
CA LEU A 154 20.62 -4.28 -19.17
C LEU A 154 19.47 -3.86 -20.11
N ILE A 155 18.45 -3.20 -19.55
CA ILE A 155 17.31 -2.71 -20.34
C ILE A 155 17.76 -1.62 -21.32
N ARG A 156 18.58 -0.68 -20.88
CA ARG A 156 19.11 0.39 -21.75
C ARG A 156 19.92 -0.18 -22.91
N GLU A 157 20.88 -1.07 -22.63
CA GLU A 157 21.70 -1.70 -23.63
C GLU A 157 20.88 -2.45 -24.69
N ARG A 158 19.86 -3.18 -24.23
CA ARG A 158 18.90 -3.85 -25.11
C ARG A 158 18.13 -2.88 -25.98
N ASN A 159 17.68 -1.76 -25.43
CA ASN A 159 16.86 -0.78 -26.15
C ASN A 159 17.68 0.02 -27.16
N GLU A 160 18.96 0.29 -26.89
CA GLU A 160 19.87 1.05 -27.76
C GLU A 160 20.47 0.18 -28.87
N HIS A 161 20.77 -1.09 -28.61
CA HIS A 161 21.52 -1.96 -29.51
C HIS A 161 20.77 -3.24 -29.95
N GLY A 162 19.49 -3.35 -29.61
CA GLY A 162 18.66 -4.50 -29.98
C GLY A 162 18.72 -5.67 -28.99
N LEU A 163 17.96 -6.72 -29.29
CA LEU A 163 17.85 -7.90 -28.44
C LEU A 163 19.18 -8.62 -28.30
N TYR A 164 19.43 -9.25 -27.14
CA TYR A 164 20.54 -10.15 -26.94
C TYR A 164 20.31 -11.45 -27.72
N THR A 165 21.27 -11.84 -28.55
CA THR A 165 21.13 -13.04 -29.40
C THR A 165 21.50 -14.33 -28.66
N ASP A 166 22.51 -14.26 -27.79
CA ASP A 166 22.99 -15.39 -26.99
C ASP A 166 23.79 -14.89 -25.77
N ILE A 167 24.27 -15.83 -24.97
CA ILE A 167 25.04 -15.53 -23.75
C ILE A 167 26.40 -14.86 -24.08
N VAL A 168 26.99 -15.13 -25.22
CA VAL A 168 28.27 -14.55 -25.63
C VAL A 168 28.09 -13.10 -26.02
N ASP A 169 27.06 -12.80 -26.80
CA ASP A 169 26.64 -11.46 -27.15
C ASP A 169 26.32 -10.65 -25.89
N PHE A 170 25.52 -11.20 -24.98
CA PHE A 170 25.22 -10.59 -23.69
C PHE A 170 26.51 -10.24 -22.92
N CYS A 171 27.44 -11.18 -22.77
CA CYS A 171 28.68 -10.94 -22.01
C CYS A 171 29.62 -9.94 -22.68
N LYS A 172 29.58 -9.79 -24.02
CA LYS A 172 30.37 -8.79 -24.75
C LYS A 172 29.81 -7.38 -24.59
N ARG A 173 28.49 -7.27 -24.57
CA ARG A 173 27.80 -5.97 -24.57
C ARG A 173 27.64 -5.39 -23.16
N VAL A 174 27.57 -6.23 -22.15
CA VAL A 174 27.35 -5.78 -20.76
C VAL A 174 28.66 -5.64 -20.02
N ASP A 175 28.90 -4.48 -19.40
CA ASP A 175 30.12 -4.20 -18.63
C ASP A 175 30.28 -5.17 -17.46
N ASN A 176 31.43 -5.83 -17.38
CA ASN A 176 31.80 -6.76 -16.32
C ASN A 176 31.77 -6.15 -14.90
N LYS A 177 31.82 -4.81 -14.78
CA LYS A 177 31.65 -4.11 -13.49
C LYS A 177 30.19 -4.14 -13.02
N VAL A 178 29.24 -4.39 -13.90
CA VAL A 178 27.80 -4.41 -13.63
C VAL A 178 27.30 -5.82 -13.45
N VAL A 179 27.76 -6.73 -14.30
CA VAL A 179 27.38 -8.14 -14.31
C VAL A 179 28.47 -9.00 -13.69
N ASN A 180 28.30 -9.28 -12.41
CA ASN A 180 29.18 -10.23 -11.71
C ASN A 180 28.63 -11.67 -11.84
N LYS A 181 29.47 -12.66 -11.50
CA LYS A 181 29.13 -14.09 -11.56
C LYS A 181 27.80 -14.41 -10.83
N ARG A 182 27.55 -13.82 -9.65
CA ARG A 182 26.36 -14.07 -8.84
C ARG A 182 25.07 -13.57 -9.54
N LEU A 183 25.16 -12.42 -10.19
CA LEU A 183 24.05 -11.85 -10.96
C LEU A 183 23.73 -12.75 -12.17
N LEU A 184 24.76 -13.14 -12.92
CA LEU A 184 24.63 -14.01 -14.09
C LEU A 184 23.99 -15.36 -13.71
N GLU A 185 24.48 -15.99 -12.64
CA GLU A 185 23.88 -17.23 -12.11
C GLU A 185 22.42 -17.05 -11.72
N SER A 186 22.06 -15.89 -11.17
CA SER A 186 20.67 -15.60 -10.79
C SER A 186 19.76 -15.40 -12.01
N LEU A 187 20.26 -14.77 -13.08
CA LEU A 187 19.54 -14.64 -14.36
C LEU A 187 19.35 -15.98 -15.08
N ILE A 188 20.33 -16.89 -15.00
CA ILE A 188 20.26 -18.22 -15.67
C ILE A 188 19.31 -19.17 -14.94
N ARG A 189 19.17 -19.03 -13.61
CA ARG A 189 18.38 -19.95 -12.78
C ARG A 189 16.91 -19.57 -12.60
N CYS A 190 16.49 -18.40 -13.05
CA CYS A 190 15.11 -17.91 -12.85
C CYS A 190 14.11 -18.38 -13.94
#